data_3d34cc2769e13497395f577fa2a7b71d
#
_entry.id   3d34cc2769e13497395f577fa2a7b71d
#
_cell.length_a   1.000
_cell.length_b   1.000
_cell.length_c   1.000
_cell.angle_alpha   90.00
_cell.angle_beta   90.00
_cell.angle_gamma   90.00
#
_symmetry.space_group_name_H-M   'P 1'
#
loop_
_entity.id
_entity.type
_entity.pdbx_description
1 polymer ?
#
loop_
_entity_poly.entity_id
_entity_poly.type
_entity_poly.pdbx_seq_one_letter_code
_entity_poly.pdbx_strand_id
1 'polypeptide(L)'
;SLLENYSDNVWIVTFNHEEVYRHSNNRNNGLSVRPVQDKQEEEVEPAYVAKPFTVAEGKQVTFSGGNLQYTQSTQTWAFAEHQYDMLGTDNVDGGGKVYDATYGYDKTGSALADKIDLFGWSGSTGSAKWGISTSTDNSDYSGDFVDWGTNMDDGNTWYTLTADEWDYLLDERSDANQLVGVARIQLGEKIYANGLVLLPDDWTCPAGVTFKSGFSNTHSVQAYADYQTFTLADWQQLEAAGAVFLPVSGFREGSFVGYVQSSGYYWSATPDGSDKAYYMYFISDSYFSYNYSRNRNYGLAVRLVKDYSNVSTDAATLSAANTAVQKVLRNGQILILRNGVCYDLHGRILNP
;
A
#
# COMPACT_ATOMS: atom_id res chain seq x y z
N SER A 1 17.94 -32.92 -1.03
CA SER A 1 19.13 -32.07 -0.97
C SER A 1 19.73 -31.91 -2.36
N LEU A 2 19.80 -30.67 -2.88
CA LEU A 2 20.27 -30.35 -4.23
C LEU A 2 21.76 -29.89 -4.25
N LEU A 3 22.56 -30.29 -3.26
CA LEU A 3 23.98 -30.04 -3.30
C LEU A 3 24.66 -31.13 -4.14
N GLU A 4 24.98 -30.78 -5.38
CA GLU A 4 25.81 -31.60 -6.24
C GLU A 4 27.25 -31.56 -5.76
N ASN A 5 27.79 -32.71 -5.39
CA ASN A 5 29.19 -32.81 -4.96
C ASN A 5 30.12 -33.38 -6.04
N TYR A 6 29.58 -34.15 -6.99
CA TYR A 6 30.26 -34.72 -8.15
C TYR A 6 29.23 -34.91 -9.25
N SER A 7 29.67 -34.96 -10.50
CA SER A 7 28.80 -35.03 -11.67
C SER A 7 27.82 -36.23 -11.67
N ASP A 8 28.15 -37.30 -10.97
CA ASP A 8 27.43 -38.60 -11.01
C ASP A 8 26.72 -38.95 -9.69
N ASN A 9 26.88 -38.16 -8.62
CA ASN A 9 26.33 -38.44 -7.31
C ASN A 9 25.41 -37.34 -6.80
N VAL A 10 24.47 -37.72 -5.94
CA VAL A 10 23.57 -36.80 -5.17
C VAL A 10 23.62 -37.18 -3.70
N TRP A 11 23.36 -36.20 -2.87
CA TRP A 11 23.21 -36.42 -1.44
C TRP A 11 21.83 -37.02 -1.15
N ILE A 12 21.82 -38.05 -0.34
CA ILE A 12 20.61 -38.73 0.14
C ILE A 12 20.57 -38.85 1.64
N VAL A 13 19.39 -39.04 2.18
CA VAL A 13 19.17 -39.44 3.56
C VAL A 13 18.62 -40.83 3.59
N THR A 14 19.27 -41.71 4.36
CA THR A 14 18.78 -43.06 4.67
C THR A 14 18.54 -43.16 6.17
N PHE A 15 17.59 -44.00 6.53
CA PHE A 15 17.30 -44.27 7.94
C PHE A 15 16.87 -45.72 8.15
N ASN A 16 17.16 -46.21 9.31
CA ASN A 16 16.66 -47.48 9.82
C ASN A 16 15.98 -47.23 11.18
N HIS A 17 15.68 -48.29 11.91
CA HIS A 17 15.01 -48.19 13.22
C HIS A 17 15.88 -47.59 14.35
N GLU A 18 17.19 -47.43 14.12
CA GLU A 18 18.14 -46.95 15.14
C GLU A 18 18.73 -45.58 14.76
N GLU A 19 18.99 -45.30 13.49
CA GLU A 19 19.81 -44.16 13.09
C GLU A 19 19.37 -43.55 11.73
N VAL A 20 19.77 -42.28 11.54
CA VAL A 20 19.59 -41.52 10.29
C VAL A 20 20.96 -41.15 9.74
N TYR A 21 21.22 -41.46 8.50
CA TYR A 21 22.47 -41.21 7.82
C TYR A 21 22.30 -40.28 6.64
N ARG A 22 23.29 -39.40 6.43
CA ARG A 22 23.42 -38.59 5.21
C ARG A 22 24.68 -38.99 4.46
N HIS A 23 24.53 -39.44 3.25
CA HIS A 23 25.68 -39.82 2.39
C HIS A 23 25.36 -39.56 0.92
N SER A 24 26.39 -39.66 0.04
CA SER A 24 26.21 -39.54 -1.39
C SER A 24 25.87 -40.89 -2.01
N ASN A 25 25.08 -40.87 -3.09
CA ASN A 25 24.74 -42.06 -3.85
C ASN A 25 24.65 -41.74 -5.36
N ASN A 26 24.75 -42.73 -6.21
CA ASN A 26 24.67 -42.54 -7.66
C ASN A 26 23.30 -42.06 -8.10
N ARG A 27 23.25 -41.15 -9.08
CA ARG A 27 22.01 -40.57 -9.61
C ARG A 27 21.07 -41.59 -10.26
N ASN A 28 21.61 -42.72 -10.75
CA ASN A 28 20.83 -43.78 -11.41
C ASN A 28 20.07 -44.69 -10.44
N ASN A 29 20.29 -44.55 -9.13
CA ASN A 29 19.56 -45.34 -8.15
C ASN A 29 18.17 -44.73 -7.96
N GLY A 30 17.14 -45.57 -8.15
CA GLY A 30 15.75 -45.17 -7.87
C GLY A 30 15.51 -45.07 -6.36
N LEU A 31 15.30 -43.88 -5.88
CA LEU A 31 15.04 -43.57 -4.47
C LEU A 31 13.74 -42.81 -4.33
N SER A 32 13.12 -42.96 -3.17
CA SER A 32 11.92 -42.17 -2.84
C SER A 32 12.24 -40.67 -2.72
N VAL A 33 11.43 -39.86 -3.34
CA VAL A 33 11.49 -38.40 -3.23
C VAL A 33 10.29 -37.90 -2.41
N ARG A 34 10.56 -37.15 -1.36
CA ARG A 34 9.52 -36.44 -0.64
C ARG A 34 9.79 -34.95 -0.78
N PRO A 35 9.09 -34.29 -1.69
CA PRO A 35 9.17 -32.84 -1.80
C PRO A 35 8.73 -32.20 -0.50
N VAL A 36 9.43 -31.16 -0.09
CA VAL A 36 9.02 -30.25 0.98
C VAL A 36 8.71 -28.92 0.33
N GLN A 37 7.65 -28.32 0.76
CA GLN A 37 7.35 -26.93 0.49
C GLN A 37 7.74 -26.17 1.77
N ASP A 38 8.50 -25.10 1.61
CA ASP A 38 8.67 -24.18 2.73
C ASP A 38 7.26 -23.81 3.19
N LYS A 39 6.99 -24.03 4.46
CA LYS A 39 5.83 -23.41 5.08
C LYS A 39 6.13 -21.92 5.00
N GLN A 40 5.63 -21.27 3.96
CA GLN A 40 5.35 -19.87 4.10
C GLN A 40 4.42 -19.82 5.31
N GLU A 41 4.93 -19.37 6.45
CA GLU A 41 4.04 -18.74 7.39
C GLU A 41 3.31 -17.73 6.50
N GLU A 42 2.00 -17.89 6.33
CA GLU A 42 1.17 -16.76 5.97
C GLU A 42 1.52 -15.74 7.04
N GLU A 43 2.45 -14.83 6.73
CA GLU A 43 2.56 -13.57 7.43
C GLU A 43 1.16 -13.01 7.27
N VAL A 44 0.37 -13.12 8.32
CA VAL A 44 -0.87 -12.37 8.42
C VAL A 44 -0.37 -10.94 8.48
N GLU A 45 -0.32 -10.30 7.30
CA GLU A 45 -0.04 -8.88 7.20
C GLU A 45 -0.92 -8.21 8.25
N PRO A 46 -0.36 -7.46 9.20
CA PRO A 46 -1.16 -6.78 10.19
C PRO A 46 -2.11 -5.88 9.40
N ALA A 47 -3.40 -6.18 9.48
CA ALA A 47 -4.42 -5.43 8.77
C ALA A 47 -4.26 -3.95 9.15
N TYR A 48 -4.21 -3.06 8.14
CA TYR A 48 -4.19 -1.62 8.35
C TYR A 48 -5.27 -1.24 9.36
N VAL A 49 -4.87 -0.63 10.46
CA VAL A 49 -5.78 -0.18 11.50
C VAL A 49 -6.18 1.25 11.22
N ALA A 50 -7.45 1.45 10.93
CA ALA A 50 -7.99 2.79 10.71
C ALA A 50 -7.85 3.65 11.99
N LYS A 51 -7.19 4.79 11.86
CA LYS A 51 -6.91 5.73 12.95
C LYS A 51 -7.32 7.15 12.55
N PRO A 52 -7.55 8.04 13.55
CA PRO A 52 -7.97 9.42 13.28
C PRO A 52 -6.82 10.31 12.81
N PHE A 53 -7.10 11.10 11.79
CA PHE A 53 -6.27 12.18 11.30
C PHE A 53 -7.14 13.44 11.22
N THR A 54 -6.82 14.47 11.99
CA THR A 54 -7.56 15.75 11.95
C THR A 54 -7.17 16.53 10.71
N VAL A 55 -8.16 16.86 9.89
CA VAL A 55 -8.00 17.56 8.59
C VAL A 55 -8.71 18.92 8.55
N ALA A 56 -9.47 19.26 9.58
CA ALA A 56 -10.07 20.56 9.84
C ALA A 56 -10.56 20.60 11.29
N GLU A 57 -10.93 21.78 11.79
CA GLU A 57 -11.51 21.89 13.13
C GLU A 57 -12.77 21.00 13.25
N GLY A 58 -12.70 20.05 14.17
CA GLY A 58 -13.80 19.12 14.41
C GLY A 58 -14.01 18.03 13.32
N LYS A 59 -13.12 17.94 12.33
CA LYS A 59 -13.19 16.94 11.27
C LYS A 59 -12.00 15.99 11.32
N GLN A 60 -12.29 14.71 11.49
CA GLN A 60 -11.30 13.64 11.45
C GLN A 60 -11.62 12.64 10.36
N VAL A 61 -10.58 12.13 9.72
CA VAL A 61 -10.66 11.12 8.66
C VAL A 61 -9.77 9.92 8.99
N THR A 62 -9.99 8.83 8.26
CA THR A 62 -9.02 7.75 8.12
C THR A 62 -8.64 7.59 6.65
N PHE A 63 -7.39 7.23 6.40
CA PHE A 63 -6.88 7.00 5.05
C PHE A 63 -7.22 5.59 4.55
N SER A 64 -7.22 5.42 3.23
CA SER A 64 -7.25 4.09 2.60
C SER A 64 -5.95 3.32 2.89
N GLY A 65 -6.02 1.99 2.83
CA GLY A 65 -4.86 1.10 3.06
C GLY A 65 -3.79 1.12 1.96
N GLY A 66 -3.98 1.90 0.89
CA GLY A 66 -3.04 2.07 -0.21
C GLY A 66 -3.50 3.16 -1.17
N ASN A 67 -2.64 3.55 -2.12
CA ASN A 67 -3.04 4.45 -3.20
C ASN A 67 -4.12 3.82 -4.07
N LEU A 68 -4.95 4.65 -4.67
CA LEU A 68 -5.96 4.19 -5.61
C LEU A 68 -5.30 3.59 -6.85
N GLN A 69 -5.85 2.50 -7.35
CA GLN A 69 -5.44 1.82 -8.57
C GLN A 69 -6.65 1.51 -9.46
N TYR A 70 -6.44 1.55 -10.76
CA TYR A 70 -7.43 1.15 -11.76
C TYR A 70 -6.84 0.05 -12.63
N THR A 71 -7.59 -1.04 -12.84
CA THR A 71 -7.22 -2.13 -13.74
C THR A 71 -8.01 -1.99 -15.04
N GLN A 72 -7.31 -1.78 -16.15
CA GLN A 72 -7.94 -1.44 -17.43
C GLN A 72 -8.75 -2.58 -18.05
N SER A 73 -8.20 -3.79 -18.05
CA SER A 73 -8.85 -4.97 -18.65
C SER A 73 -10.16 -5.35 -17.98
N THR A 74 -10.25 -5.19 -16.67
CA THR A 74 -11.45 -5.52 -15.88
C THR A 74 -12.30 -4.30 -15.56
N GLN A 75 -11.79 -3.08 -15.82
CA GLN A 75 -12.43 -1.81 -15.45
C GLN A 75 -12.76 -1.72 -13.96
N THR A 76 -11.87 -2.23 -13.12
CA THR A 76 -12.08 -2.29 -11.67
C THR A 76 -11.18 -1.30 -10.94
N TRP A 77 -11.73 -0.74 -9.87
CA TRP A 77 -11.03 0.13 -8.94
C TRP A 77 -10.71 -0.64 -7.66
N ALA A 78 -9.53 -0.42 -7.12
CA ALA A 78 -9.11 -0.99 -5.84
C ALA A 78 -8.05 -0.11 -5.19
N PHE A 79 -7.78 -0.33 -3.92
CA PHE A 79 -6.58 0.20 -3.29
C PHE A 79 -5.39 -0.71 -3.60
N ALA A 80 -4.20 -0.14 -3.63
CA ALA A 80 -2.97 -0.93 -3.65
C ALA A 80 -2.93 -1.88 -2.45
N GLU A 81 -2.35 -3.05 -2.66
CA GLU A 81 -2.30 -4.11 -1.64
C GLU A 81 -1.53 -3.66 -0.40
N HIS A 82 -0.43 -2.93 -0.62
CA HIS A 82 0.37 -2.36 0.44
C HIS A 82 0.47 -0.84 0.28
N GLN A 83 0.63 -0.12 1.38
CA GLN A 83 0.73 1.33 1.37
C GLN A 83 1.92 1.86 0.56
N TYR A 84 2.99 1.08 0.46
CA TYR A 84 4.21 1.42 -0.26
C TYR A 84 4.19 1.03 -1.75
N ASP A 85 3.13 0.41 -2.23
CA ASP A 85 3.02 -0.01 -3.63
C ASP A 85 2.86 1.19 -4.57
N MET A 86 3.62 1.17 -5.66
CA MET A 86 3.53 2.12 -6.77
C MET A 86 3.85 1.42 -8.09
N LEU A 87 3.24 1.87 -9.18
CA LEU A 87 3.39 1.25 -10.49
C LEU A 87 4.56 1.82 -11.32
N GLY A 88 5.03 3.03 -10.96
CA GLY A 88 6.09 3.68 -11.71
C GLY A 88 5.71 3.87 -13.18
N THR A 89 6.59 3.51 -14.12
CA THR A 89 6.35 3.64 -15.56
C THR A 89 5.31 2.68 -16.12
N ASP A 90 4.91 1.64 -15.36
CA ASP A 90 3.84 0.72 -15.78
C ASP A 90 2.46 1.41 -15.82
N ASN A 91 2.37 2.66 -15.36
CA ASN A 91 1.19 3.53 -15.55
C ASN A 91 0.83 3.81 -17.02
N VAL A 92 1.65 3.44 -17.99
CA VAL A 92 1.45 3.70 -19.40
C VAL A 92 1.59 2.42 -20.21
N ASP A 93 0.49 1.75 -20.46
CA ASP A 93 0.36 0.62 -21.41
C ASP A 93 1.37 -0.52 -21.20
N GLY A 94 1.88 -0.73 -19.99
CA GLY A 94 2.78 -1.83 -19.66
C GLY A 94 4.15 -1.79 -20.34
N GLY A 95 4.53 -0.64 -20.94
CA GLY A 95 5.69 -0.53 -21.82
C GLY A 95 6.97 0.05 -21.21
N GLY A 96 6.92 0.55 -20.01
CA GLY A 96 8.07 1.22 -19.43
C GLY A 96 8.53 0.59 -18.12
N LYS A 97 9.82 0.41 -17.98
CA LYS A 97 10.43 0.07 -16.70
C LYS A 97 11.14 1.30 -16.17
N VAL A 98 10.76 1.79 -15.00
CA VAL A 98 11.67 2.61 -14.24
C VAL A 98 12.52 1.68 -13.41
N TYR A 99 13.70 1.48 -13.88
CA TYR A 99 14.75 0.95 -13.08
C TYR A 99 15.70 2.11 -12.75
N ASP A 100 15.64 2.59 -11.52
CA ASP A 100 16.80 3.31 -10.98
C ASP A 100 17.64 2.30 -10.22
N ALA A 101 18.74 1.89 -10.85
CA ALA A 101 19.70 0.96 -10.27
C ALA A 101 20.32 1.48 -8.94
N THR A 102 20.16 2.77 -8.67
CA THR A 102 20.68 3.43 -7.47
C THR A 102 19.71 3.33 -6.30
N TYR A 103 18.39 3.26 -6.57
CA TYR A 103 17.33 3.32 -5.55
C TYR A 103 16.25 2.24 -5.70
N GLY A 104 16.43 1.33 -6.60
CA GLY A 104 15.70 0.19 -7.06
C GLY A 104 14.49 -0.30 -6.26
N TYR A 105 13.31 0.20 -6.57
CA TYR A 105 12.05 -0.52 -6.40
C TYR A 105 11.56 -0.88 -7.80
N ASP A 106 11.55 -2.17 -8.11
CA ASP A 106 11.03 -2.71 -9.36
C ASP A 106 9.94 -3.73 -9.02
N LYS A 107 8.69 -3.29 -9.02
CA LYS A 107 7.54 -4.20 -8.98
C LYS A 107 7.13 -4.49 -10.43
N THR A 108 8.01 -5.12 -11.17
CA THR A 108 7.73 -5.57 -12.53
C THR A 108 7.11 -6.96 -12.50
N GLY A 109 5.90 -7.06 -12.96
CA GLY A 109 5.23 -8.33 -13.18
C GLY A 109 4.08 -8.14 -14.15
N SER A 110 3.75 -9.17 -14.93
CA SER A 110 2.58 -9.17 -15.83
C SER A 110 1.27 -8.84 -15.10
N ALA A 111 1.19 -9.03 -13.80
CA ALA A 111 0.04 -8.67 -12.97
C ALA A 111 -0.16 -7.16 -12.79
N LEU A 112 0.87 -6.33 -13.05
CA LEU A 112 0.80 -4.87 -12.90
C LEU A 112 0.67 -4.13 -14.24
N ALA A 113 0.97 -4.78 -15.37
CA ALA A 113 1.00 -4.18 -16.70
C ALA A 113 -0.32 -3.57 -17.18
N ASP A 114 -1.40 -3.85 -16.49
CA ASP A 114 -2.77 -3.43 -16.81
C ASP A 114 -3.34 -2.43 -15.79
N LYS A 115 -2.51 -1.95 -14.87
CA LYS A 115 -2.93 -1.06 -13.80
C LYS A 115 -2.44 0.37 -13.98
N ILE A 116 -3.20 1.32 -13.44
CA ILE A 116 -2.89 2.76 -13.38
C ILE A 116 -3.02 3.21 -11.93
N ASP A 117 -2.09 3.99 -11.41
CA ASP A 117 -2.15 4.66 -10.10
C ASP A 117 -1.79 6.15 -10.15
N LEU A 118 -1.54 6.70 -11.36
CA LEU A 118 -1.32 8.12 -11.62
C LEU A 118 -2.42 8.64 -12.53
N PHE A 119 -3.35 9.40 -11.98
CA PHE A 119 -4.58 9.86 -12.64
C PHE A 119 -4.48 11.33 -12.99
N GLY A 120 -4.94 11.72 -14.19
CA GLY A 120 -5.29 13.11 -14.49
C GLY A 120 -6.45 13.57 -13.59
N TRP A 121 -6.58 14.87 -13.34
CA TRP A 121 -7.65 15.35 -12.47
C TRP A 121 -9.03 15.07 -13.07
N SER A 122 -9.92 14.47 -12.29
CA SER A 122 -11.19 13.93 -12.78
C SER A 122 -12.23 15.03 -13.02
N GLY A 123 -12.32 15.51 -14.25
CA GLY A 123 -13.33 16.48 -14.66
C GLY A 123 -14.62 15.84 -15.17
N SER A 124 -15.76 16.52 -14.98
CA SER A 124 -17.10 15.98 -15.29
C SER A 124 -17.49 16.02 -16.77
N THR A 125 -16.88 16.91 -17.58
CA THR A 125 -17.28 17.19 -18.97
C THR A 125 -16.25 16.82 -20.01
N GLY A 126 -15.00 16.59 -19.62
CA GLY A 126 -13.94 16.17 -20.53
C GLY A 126 -14.07 14.73 -20.99
N SER A 127 -13.36 14.37 -22.05
CA SER A 127 -13.34 12.99 -22.58
C SER A 127 -12.50 12.03 -21.74
N ALA A 128 -11.57 12.55 -20.94
CA ALA A 128 -10.66 11.78 -20.07
C ALA A 128 -11.28 11.52 -18.70
N LYS A 129 -12.46 10.96 -18.69
CA LYS A 129 -13.17 10.62 -17.44
C LYS A 129 -12.27 9.83 -16.49
N TRP A 130 -12.31 10.17 -15.21
CA TRP A 130 -11.52 9.57 -14.13
C TRP A 130 -10.01 9.77 -14.25
N GLY A 131 -9.53 10.49 -15.27
CA GLY A 131 -8.11 10.76 -15.46
C GLY A 131 -7.27 9.54 -15.86
N ILE A 132 -7.87 8.47 -16.35
CA ILE A 132 -7.17 7.26 -16.80
C ILE A 132 -6.55 7.39 -18.21
N SER A 133 -6.89 8.45 -18.94
CA SER A 133 -6.36 8.73 -20.28
C SER A 133 -4.90 9.18 -20.22
N THR A 134 -4.14 8.88 -21.29
CA THR A 134 -2.79 9.43 -21.54
C THR A 134 -2.82 10.69 -22.39
N SER A 135 -3.99 11.29 -22.63
CA SER A 135 -4.10 12.54 -23.37
C SER A 135 -3.29 13.65 -22.71
N THR A 136 -2.56 14.42 -23.52
CA THR A 136 -1.87 15.64 -23.11
C THR A 136 -2.70 16.91 -23.35
N ASP A 137 -3.87 16.76 -23.96
CA ASP A 137 -4.80 17.88 -24.14
C ASP A 137 -5.54 18.13 -22.82
N ASN A 138 -5.23 19.26 -22.18
CA ASN A 138 -5.81 19.60 -20.89
C ASN A 138 -7.34 19.78 -20.94
N SER A 139 -7.91 20.10 -22.11
CA SER A 139 -9.36 20.23 -22.27
C SER A 139 -10.13 18.91 -22.10
N ASP A 140 -9.46 17.77 -22.29
CA ASP A 140 -10.02 16.44 -22.06
C ASP A 140 -10.33 16.16 -20.58
N TYR A 141 -9.80 16.97 -19.67
CA TYR A 141 -9.97 16.86 -18.22
C TYR A 141 -10.87 17.98 -17.65
N SER A 142 -11.65 18.64 -18.49
CA SER A 142 -12.46 19.80 -18.13
C SER A 142 -13.69 19.45 -17.29
N GLY A 143 -14.31 20.49 -16.72
CA GLY A 143 -15.53 20.40 -15.91
C GLY A 143 -15.29 20.42 -14.41
N ASP A 144 -16.37 20.24 -13.67
CA ASP A 144 -16.34 20.17 -12.21
C ASP A 144 -15.67 18.87 -11.76
N PHE A 145 -15.10 18.89 -10.56
CA PHE A 145 -14.49 17.71 -9.99
C PHE A 145 -15.50 16.57 -9.77
N VAL A 146 -15.13 15.38 -10.18
CA VAL A 146 -15.86 14.14 -9.87
C VAL A 146 -14.96 13.27 -9.02
N ASP A 147 -15.29 13.10 -7.76
CA ASP A 147 -14.43 12.39 -6.81
C ASP A 147 -14.25 10.93 -7.21
N TRP A 148 -13.01 10.48 -7.24
CA TRP A 148 -12.66 9.08 -7.50
C TRP A 148 -13.28 8.10 -6.50
N GLY A 149 -13.53 8.55 -5.26
CA GLY A 149 -14.18 7.75 -4.22
C GLY A 149 -15.52 7.18 -4.62
N THR A 150 -16.22 7.85 -5.56
CA THR A 150 -17.52 7.37 -6.10
C THR A 150 -17.41 6.05 -6.88
N ASN A 151 -16.19 5.60 -7.21
CA ASN A 151 -15.96 4.32 -7.87
C ASN A 151 -15.73 3.16 -6.89
N MET A 152 -15.66 3.45 -5.59
CA MET A 152 -15.48 2.44 -4.56
C MET A 152 -16.83 1.89 -4.12
N ASP A 153 -16.93 0.56 -3.95
CA ASP A 153 -18.21 -0.15 -3.76
C ASP A 153 -18.86 0.01 -2.36
N ASP A 154 -18.29 0.84 -1.49
CA ASP A 154 -18.70 0.93 -0.08
C ASP A 154 -19.70 2.07 0.23
N GLY A 155 -20.51 2.45 -0.74
CA GLY A 155 -21.59 3.44 -0.53
C GLY A 155 -21.15 4.90 -0.61
N ASN A 156 -20.10 5.21 -1.37
CA ASN A 156 -19.55 6.57 -1.56
C ASN A 156 -19.04 7.22 -0.26
N THR A 157 -18.47 6.43 0.63
CA THR A 157 -17.88 6.96 1.87
C THR A 157 -16.46 7.47 1.69
N TRP A 158 -15.78 7.06 0.61
CA TRP A 158 -14.43 7.50 0.27
C TRP A 158 -14.45 8.80 -0.53
N TYR A 159 -13.49 9.69 -0.24
CA TYR A 159 -13.32 10.95 -0.97
C TYR A 159 -11.86 11.43 -0.96
N THR A 160 -11.58 12.43 -1.79
CA THR A 160 -10.26 13.06 -1.94
C THR A 160 -10.19 14.30 -1.05
N LEU A 161 -9.12 14.45 -0.27
CA LEU A 161 -8.91 15.65 0.55
C LEU A 161 -8.83 16.91 -0.33
N THR A 162 -9.38 18.02 0.16
CA THR A 162 -9.19 19.35 -0.41
C THR A 162 -7.77 19.87 -0.15
N ALA A 163 -7.38 20.96 -0.80
CA ALA A 163 -6.10 21.62 -0.54
C ALA A 163 -6.00 22.11 0.91
N ASP A 164 -7.07 22.73 1.41
CA ASP A 164 -7.12 23.22 2.79
C ASP A 164 -7.04 22.08 3.81
N GLU A 165 -7.61 20.92 3.52
CA GLU A 165 -7.52 19.75 4.39
C GLU A 165 -6.11 19.14 4.40
N TRP A 166 -5.40 19.13 3.27
CA TRP A 166 -3.99 18.78 3.23
C TRP A 166 -3.13 19.76 4.04
N ASP A 167 -3.41 21.07 3.92
CA ASP A 167 -2.74 22.11 4.68
C ASP A 167 -2.93 21.91 6.18
N TYR A 168 -4.19 21.78 6.61
CA TYR A 168 -4.52 21.56 8.01
C TYR A 168 -3.82 20.31 8.59
N LEU A 169 -3.86 19.22 7.87
CA LEU A 169 -3.24 17.96 8.27
C LEU A 169 -1.74 18.08 8.46
N LEU A 170 -1.06 18.85 7.61
CA LEU A 170 0.40 18.87 7.55
C LEU A 170 1.00 20.01 8.40
N ASP A 171 0.28 21.12 8.59
CA ASP A 171 0.81 22.32 9.25
C ASP A 171 -0.04 22.82 10.43
N GLU A 172 -1.36 22.70 10.40
CA GLU A 172 -2.24 23.38 11.36
C GLU A 172 -2.72 22.50 12.51
N ARG A 173 -2.89 21.16 12.30
CA ARG A 173 -3.32 20.27 13.38
C ARG A 173 -2.31 20.28 14.53
N SER A 174 -2.77 19.95 15.74
CA SER A 174 -1.91 19.87 16.92
C SER A 174 -0.73 18.92 16.63
N ASP A 175 0.49 19.40 16.95
CA ASP A 175 1.74 18.64 16.78
C ASP A 175 2.05 18.17 15.35
N ALA A 176 1.49 18.84 14.32
CA ALA A 176 1.62 18.47 12.92
C ALA A 176 3.07 18.11 12.52
N ASN A 177 4.05 18.94 12.92
CA ASN A 177 5.47 18.73 12.62
C ASN A 177 6.10 17.49 13.32
N GLN A 178 5.45 16.96 14.35
CA GLN A 178 5.87 15.73 15.05
C GLN A 178 5.16 14.48 14.50
N LEU A 179 4.05 14.70 13.80
CA LEU A 179 3.20 13.64 13.25
C LEU A 179 3.46 13.36 11.77
N VAL A 180 4.60 13.80 11.26
CA VAL A 180 5.00 13.63 9.87
C VAL A 180 6.50 13.42 9.77
N GLY A 181 6.96 12.67 8.77
CA GLY A 181 8.38 12.51 8.48
C GLY A 181 8.62 11.76 7.19
N VAL A 182 9.79 11.96 6.59
CA VAL A 182 10.21 11.20 5.42
C VAL A 182 10.93 9.92 5.84
N ALA A 183 10.72 8.86 5.09
CA ALA A 183 11.34 7.56 5.35
C ALA A 183 11.49 6.74 4.07
N ARG A 184 12.23 5.65 4.19
CA ARG A 184 12.17 4.56 3.21
C ARG A 184 11.93 3.23 3.90
N ILE A 185 11.22 2.36 3.21
CA ILE A 185 10.97 0.98 3.63
C ILE A 185 11.86 0.07 2.80
N GLN A 186 12.63 -0.80 3.45
CA GLN A 186 13.47 -1.80 2.80
C GLN A 186 12.63 -3.03 2.46
N LEU A 187 12.38 -3.25 1.18
CA LEU A 187 11.57 -4.36 0.64
C LEU A 187 12.43 -5.53 0.17
N GLY A 188 13.73 -5.35 0.07
CA GLY A 188 14.70 -6.35 -0.36
C GLY A 188 16.13 -5.87 -0.14
N GLU A 189 17.13 -6.64 -0.58
CA GLU A 189 18.55 -6.35 -0.31
C GLU A 189 18.97 -4.93 -0.75
N LYS A 190 18.47 -4.45 -1.91
CA LYS A 190 18.71 -3.10 -2.43
C LYS A 190 17.42 -2.47 -2.98
N ILE A 191 16.29 -2.92 -2.49
CA ILE A 191 14.97 -2.49 -2.95
C ILE A 191 14.34 -1.68 -1.83
N TYR A 192 13.98 -0.43 -2.13
CA TYR A 192 13.41 0.50 -1.17
C TYR A 192 12.18 1.19 -1.77
N ALA A 193 11.18 1.43 -0.94
CA ALA A 193 10.11 2.38 -1.22
C ALA A 193 10.38 3.65 -0.42
N ASN A 194 10.58 4.76 -1.11
CA ASN A 194 10.71 6.08 -0.49
C ASN A 194 9.33 6.72 -0.32
N GLY A 195 9.13 7.48 0.74
CA GLY A 195 7.83 8.09 0.99
C GLY A 195 7.77 9.05 2.16
N LEU A 196 6.57 9.59 2.33
CA LEU A 196 6.15 10.37 3.47
C LEU A 196 5.37 9.46 4.42
N VAL A 197 5.68 9.54 5.71
CA VAL A 197 4.92 8.89 6.78
C VAL A 197 4.06 9.94 7.46
N LEU A 198 2.77 9.68 7.54
CA LEU A 198 1.81 10.41 8.35
C LEU A 198 1.44 9.58 9.58
N LEU A 199 1.44 10.20 10.74
CA LEU A 199 1.06 9.56 11.99
C LEU A 199 -0.31 10.08 12.45
N PRO A 200 -1.15 9.22 13.03
CA PRO A 200 -2.47 9.60 13.52
C PRO A 200 -2.39 10.54 14.73
N ASP A 201 -3.50 11.19 15.06
CA ASP A 201 -3.57 12.14 16.18
C ASP A 201 -3.29 11.49 17.53
N ASP A 202 -3.68 10.22 17.71
CA ASP A 202 -3.45 9.42 18.91
C ASP A 202 -2.16 8.59 18.86
N TRP A 203 -1.15 9.07 18.10
CA TRP A 203 0.06 8.30 17.83
C TRP A 203 0.81 7.87 19.09
N THR A 204 1.16 6.61 19.10
CA THR A 204 2.11 6.05 20.07
C THR A 204 3.08 5.14 19.32
N CYS A 205 4.37 5.48 19.36
CA CYS A 205 5.39 4.69 18.66
C CYS A 205 5.48 3.28 19.24
N PRO A 206 5.44 2.24 18.41
CA PRO A 206 5.59 0.85 18.88
C PRO A 206 6.92 0.62 19.61
N ALA A 207 6.90 -0.25 20.60
CA ALA A 207 8.10 -0.59 21.36
C ALA A 207 9.15 -1.26 20.45
N GLY A 208 10.38 -0.76 20.50
CA GLY A 208 11.49 -1.29 19.70
C GLY A 208 11.68 -0.61 18.34
N VAL A 209 10.72 0.19 17.89
CA VAL A 209 10.85 1.02 16.68
C VAL A 209 11.14 2.46 17.08
N THR A 210 11.93 3.17 16.29
CA THR A 210 12.19 4.60 16.48
C THR A 210 11.71 5.36 15.26
N PHE A 211 10.89 6.39 15.45
CA PHE A 211 10.45 7.29 14.40
C PHE A 211 11.07 8.67 14.59
N LYS A 212 11.65 9.22 13.53
CA LYS A 212 12.14 10.60 13.48
C LYS A 212 11.11 11.44 12.74
N SER A 213 10.52 12.39 13.44
CA SER A 213 9.56 13.33 12.87
C SER A 213 10.25 14.51 12.19
N GLY A 214 9.47 15.20 11.35
CA GLY A 214 9.89 16.41 10.66
C GLY A 214 10.58 16.13 9.33
N PHE A 215 11.19 17.20 8.78
CA PHE A 215 11.93 17.18 7.51
C PHE A 215 13.37 17.64 7.74
N SER A 216 14.30 17.01 6.99
CA SER A 216 15.68 17.45 6.98
C SER A 216 15.85 18.67 6.07
N ASN A 217 16.61 19.66 6.51
CA ASN A 217 17.00 20.81 5.69
C ASN A 217 18.22 20.52 4.79
N THR A 218 18.63 19.27 4.64
CA THR A 218 19.79 18.89 3.83
C THR A 218 19.35 18.45 2.44
N HIS A 219 19.74 19.23 1.44
CA HIS A 219 19.49 18.94 0.02
C HIS A 219 20.37 17.79 -0.48
N SER A 220 20.00 16.55 -0.22
CA SER A 220 20.68 15.41 -0.79
C SER A 220 19.69 14.37 -1.31
N VAL A 221 20.00 13.78 -2.46
CA VAL A 221 19.25 12.63 -3.02
C VAL A 221 19.23 11.41 -2.09
N GLN A 222 19.96 11.47 -0.99
CA GLN A 222 20.05 10.45 0.05
C GLN A 222 19.12 10.73 1.25
N ALA A 223 18.36 11.84 1.26
CA ALA A 223 17.66 12.30 2.45
C ALA A 223 16.67 11.28 3.01
N TYR A 224 15.99 10.49 2.17
CA TYR A 224 15.15 9.39 2.68
C TYR A 224 15.95 8.34 3.45
N ALA A 225 17.18 8.05 3.00
CA ALA A 225 18.09 7.11 3.66
C ALA A 225 18.70 7.70 4.93
N ASP A 226 19.11 8.97 4.84
CA ASP A 226 19.76 9.69 5.94
C ASP A 226 18.76 9.97 7.05
N TYR A 227 17.47 10.11 6.68
CA TYR A 227 16.42 10.40 7.64
C TYR A 227 16.06 9.16 8.46
N GLN A 228 15.54 8.15 7.84
CA GLN A 228 15.28 6.84 8.48
C GLN A 228 15.01 5.74 7.45
N THR A 229 15.44 4.55 7.79
CA THR A 229 15.14 3.35 7.02
C THR A 229 14.46 2.35 7.94
N PHE A 230 13.28 1.88 7.55
CA PHE A 230 12.58 0.82 8.23
C PHE A 230 12.81 -0.51 7.50
N THR A 231 13.00 -1.58 8.26
CA THR A 231 12.78 -2.93 7.71
C THR A 231 11.29 -3.11 7.44
N LEU A 232 10.93 -4.11 6.63
CA LEU A 232 9.51 -4.42 6.42
C LEU A 232 8.81 -4.74 7.75
N ALA A 233 9.46 -5.47 8.64
CA ALA A 233 8.91 -5.79 9.96
C ALA A 233 8.70 -4.56 10.86
N ASP A 234 9.61 -3.57 10.82
CA ASP A 234 9.43 -2.30 11.53
C ASP A 234 8.25 -1.52 10.95
N TRP A 235 8.17 -1.48 9.61
CA TRP A 235 7.06 -0.80 8.94
C TRP A 235 5.70 -1.43 9.31
N GLN A 236 5.59 -2.75 9.31
CA GLN A 236 4.37 -3.46 9.70
C GLN A 236 3.92 -3.11 11.13
N GLN A 237 4.86 -2.90 12.05
CA GLN A 237 4.52 -2.45 13.40
C GLN A 237 4.00 -1.00 13.41
N LEU A 238 4.62 -0.10 12.61
CA LEU A 238 4.15 1.28 12.48
C LEU A 238 2.75 1.33 11.84
N GLU A 239 2.54 0.54 10.80
CA GLU A 239 1.26 0.43 10.09
C GLU A 239 0.15 -0.13 11.00
N ALA A 240 0.45 -1.16 11.79
CA ALA A 240 -0.47 -1.70 12.79
C ALA A 240 -0.81 -0.69 13.89
N ALA A 241 0.08 0.27 14.17
CA ALA A 241 -0.19 1.40 15.06
C ALA A 241 -0.95 2.56 14.37
N GLY A 242 -1.24 2.45 13.08
CA GLY A 242 -2.03 3.38 12.29
C GLY A 242 -1.22 4.37 11.45
N ALA A 243 0.09 4.19 11.31
CA ALA A 243 0.89 5.01 10.41
C ALA A 243 0.45 4.84 8.95
N VAL A 244 0.45 5.93 8.20
CA VAL A 244 0.15 5.97 6.77
C VAL A 244 1.42 6.26 6.00
N PHE A 245 1.68 5.49 4.95
CA PHE A 245 2.79 5.71 4.04
C PHE A 245 2.29 6.22 2.69
N LEU A 246 2.81 7.34 2.26
CA LEU A 246 2.56 7.94 0.95
C LEU A 246 3.80 7.74 0.08
N PRO A 247 3.83 6.76 -0.84
CA PRO A 247 4.99 6.51 -1.67
C PRO A 247 5.27 7.64 -2.66
N VAL A 248 6.54 7.83 -3.02
CA VAL A 248 6.97 8.81 -4.02
C VAL A 248 6.77 8.27 -5.43
N SER A 249 5.52 8.23 -5.86
CA SER A 249 5.09 7.65 -7.13
C SER A 249 5.48 8.48 -8.36
N GLY A 250 6.04 9.69 -8.17
CA GLY A 250 6.31 10.61 -9.28
C GLY A 250 5.05 11.21 -9.88
N PHE A 251 5.12 11.60 -11.15
CA PHE A 251 3.98 12.07 -11.94
C PHE A 251 4.01 11.50 -13.35
N ARG A 252 2.88 11.55 -14.03
CA ARG A 252 2.72 11.18 -15.43
C ARG A 252 2.33 12.42 -16.27
N GLU A 253 2.88 12.54 -17.49
CA GLU A 253 2.47 13.49 -18.52
C GLU A 253 2.38 12.73 -19.85
N GLY A 254 1.20 12.48 -20.32
CA GLY A 254 0.98 11.58 -21.46
C GLY A 254 1.54 10.18 -21.16
N SER A 255 2.49 9.72 -21.97
CA SER A 255 3.20 8.45 -21.79
C SER A 255 4.51 8.59 -21.01
N PHE A 256 4.89 9.79 -20.59
CA PHE A 256 6.09 10.00 -19.78
C PHE A 256 5.74 9.88 -18.30
N VAL A 257 6.53 9.09 -17.55
CA VAL A 257 6.49 9.04 -16.09
C VAL A 257 7.85 9.45 -15.56
N GLY A 258 7.86 10.41 -14.63
CA GLY A 258 9.07 10.96 -14.09
C GLY A 258 9.03 11.12 -12.57
N TYR A 259 10.20 11.33 -11.97
CA TYR A 259 10.40 11.59 -10.54
C TYR A 259 9.94 10.48 -9.60
N VAL A 260 9.75 9.26 -10.11
CA VAL A 260 9.51 8.07 -9.28
C VAL A 260 10.65 7.91 -8.30
N GLN A 261 10.37 7.53 -7.07
CA GLN A 261 11.34 7.41 -5.95
C GLN A 261 12.01 8.72 -5.52
N SER A 262 11.65 9.84 -6.11
CA SER A 262 12.27 11.15 -5.81
C SER A 262 11.25 12.14 -5.26
N SER A 263 10.03 12.19 -5.81
CA SER A 263 9.02 13.16 -5.43
C SER A 263 7.62 12.54 -5.36
N GLY A 264 6.86 12.89 -4.34
CA GLY A 264 5.46 12.52 -4.20
C GLY A 264 4.54 13.67 -4.62
N TYR A 265 3.53 13.33 -5.42
CA TYR A 265 2.51 14.25 -5.90
C TYR A 265 1.14 13.61 -5.69
N TYR A 266 0.27 14.27 -4.94
CA TYR A 266 -1.04 13.76 -4.60
C TYR A 266 -2.11 14.79 -4.92
N TRP A 267 -3.06 14.45 -5.76
CA TRP A 267 -4.16 15.37 -6.08
C TRP A 267 -4.96 15.76 -4.83
N SER A 268 -5.41 17.01 -4.83
CA SER A 268 -6.53 17.45 -3.99
C SER A 268 -7.82 17.52 -4.80
N ALA A 269 -8.95 17.60 -4.12
CA ALA A 269 -10.26 17.82 -4.73
C ALA A 269 -10.46 19.27 -5.19
N THR A 270 -9.53 20.18 -4.89
CA THR A 270 -9.70 21.63 -5.09
C THR A 270 -9.24 22.03 -6.49
N PRO A 271 -10.12 22.61 -7.33
CA PRO A 271 -9.72 23.17 -8.61
C PRO A 271 -8.96 24.50 -8.41
N ASP A 272 -8.06 24.81 -9.35
CA ASP A 272 -7.47 26.15 -9.51
C ASP A 272 -7.86 26.68 -10.91
N GLY A 273 -8.93 27.45 -10.92
CA GLY A 273 -9.55 27.92 -12.15
C GLY A 273 -10.16 26.78 -12.98
N SER A 274 -10.20 26.94 -14.30
CA SER A 274 -10.86 26.02 -15.24
C SER A 274 -9.97 24.87 -15.72
N ASP A 275 -8.66 25.01 -15.61
CA ASP A 275 -7.67 24.18 -16.30
C ASP A 275 -6.63 23.55 -15.38
N LYS A 276 -6.59 23.95 -14.10
CA LYS A 276 -5.66 23.44 -13.11
C LYS A 276 -6.39 22.91 -11.89
N ALA A 277 -5.63 22.20 -11.04
CA ALA A 277 -6.06 21.78 -9.71
C ALA A 277 -4.87 21.79 -8.74
N TYR A 278 -5.17 21.99 -7.46
CA TYR A 278 -4.17 21.94 -6.40
C TYR A 278 -3.76 20.51 -6.08
N TYR A 279 -2.51 20.35 -5.64
CA TYR A 279 -1.96 19.08 -5.23
C TYR A 279 -1.01 19.25 -4.03
N MET A 280 -0.93 18.23 -3.21
CA MET A 280 0.09 18.10 -2.18
C MET A 280 1.36 17.56 -2.83
N TYR A 281 2.49 18.19 -2.51
CA TYR A 281 3.81 17.87 -3.04
C TYR A 281 4.83 17.73 -1.93
N PHE A 282 5.67 16.71 -2.01
CA PHE A 282 6.82 16.55 -1.13
C PHE A 282 8.00 15.91 -1.85
N ILE A 283 9.19 16.27 -1.40
CA ILE A 283 10.46 15.67 -1.81
C ILE A 283 11.24 15.20 -0.59
N SER A 284 12.31 14.46 -0.85
CA SER A 284 13.14 13.86 0.19
C SER A 284 13.82 14.84 1.14
N ASP A 285 13.88 16.12 0.79
CA ASP A 285 14.75 17.09 1.44
C ASP A 285 14.04 18.29 2.06
N SER A 286 12.82 18.13 2.53
CA SER A 286 12.19 19.18 3.37
C SER A 286 11.19 20.12 2.74
N TYR A 287 10.71 19.86 1.56
CA TYR A 287 9.75 20.75 0.95
C TYR A 287 8.37 20.12 0.85
N PHE A 288 7.42 20.72 1.57
CA PHE A 288 6.00 20.52 1.32
C PHE A 288 5.43 21.69 0.56
N SER A 289 4.48 21.42 -0.28
CA SER A 289 3.53 22.41 -0.72
C SER A 289 2.18 21.76 -0.99
N TYR A 290 1.16 22.35 -0.52
CA TYR A 290 -0.25 22.04 -0.81
C TYR A 290 -0.89 23.18 -1.62
N ASN A 291 -0.13 24.27 -1.88
CA ASN A 291 -0.56 25.46 -2.62
C ASN A 291 -0.05 25.51 -4.05
N TYR A 292 0.51 24.43 -4.56
CA TYR A 292 0.85 24.34 -5.98
C TYR A 292 -0.32 23.78 -6.76
N SER A 293 -0.52 24.36 -7.93
CA SER A 293 -1.48 23.85 -8.92
C SER A 293 -0.79 23.43 -10.20
N ARG A 294 -1.38 22.50 -10.90
CA ARG A 294 -0.87 21.95 -12.15
C ARG A 294 -2.04 21.71 -13.11
N ASN A 295 -1.74 21.71 -14.42
CA ASN A 295 -2.72 21.34 -15.43
C ASN A 295 -3.31 19.96 -15.13
N ARG A 296 -4.61 19.81 -15.37
CA ARG A 296 -5.39 18.63 -15.01
C ARG A 296 -5.02 17.36 -15.79
N ASN A 297 -4.32 17.52 -16.94
CA ASN A 297 -3.82 16.40 -17.74
C ASN A 297 -2.61 15.67 -17.13
N TYR A 298 -1.96 16.23 -16.12
CA TYR A 298 -0.92 15.52 -15.39
C TYR A 298 -1.54 14.39 -14.57
N GLY A 299 -0.91 13.22 -14.60
CA GLY A 299 -1.30 12.10 -13.74
C GLY A 299 -0.56 12.17 -12.42
N LEU A 300 -1.28 12.30 -11.32
CA LEU A 300 -0.74 12.27 -9.96
C LEU A 300 -1.40 11.14 -9.15
N ALA A 301 -0.77 10.77 -8.04
CA ALA A 301 -1.33 9.77 -7.15
C ALA A 301 -2.62 10.28 -6.47
N VAL A 302 -3.48 9.34 -6.10
CA VAL A 302 -4.71 9.59 -5.35
C VAL A 302 -4.71 8.74 -4.10
N ARG A 303 -4.83 9.37 -2.94
CA ARG A 303 -5.00 8.70 -1.65
C ARG A 303 -6.34 9.11 -1.07
N LEU A 304 -7.27 8.20 -1.02
CA LEU A 304 -8.61 8.47 -0.54
C LEU A 304 -8.67 8.40 0.99
N VAL A 305 -9.64 9.14 1.51
CA VAL A 305 -10.00 9.14 2.94
C VAL A 305 -11.50 8.91 3.10
N LYS A 306 -11.90 8.57 4.32
CA LYS A 306 -13.31 8.61 4.74
C LYS A 306 -13.42 9.16 6.16
N ASP A 307 -14.59 9.66 6.51
CA ASP A 307 -14.83 10.21 7.85
C ASP A 307 -14.54 9.16 8.92
N TYR A 308 -13.75 9.54 9.92
CA TYR A 308 -13.38 8.62 11.00
C TYR A 308 -14.58 8.18 11.85
N SER A 309 -15.58 9.03 12.02
CA SER A 309 -16.81 8.70 12.72
C SER A 309 -17.57 7.50 12.13
N ASN A 310 -17.41 7.27 10.82
CA ASN A 310 -18.02 6.12 10.13
C ASN A 310 -17.21 4.83 10.35
N VAL A 311 -15.92 4.94 10.69
CA VAL A 311 -15.03 3.79 10.92
C VAL A 311 -15.30 3.16 12.29
N SER A 312 -15.67 3.95 13.30
CA SER A 312 -15.92 3.44 14.65
C SER A 312 -17.13 2.50 14.74
N THR A 313 -18.11 2.67 13.84
CA THR A 313 -19.25 1.76 13.70
C THR A 313 -18.89 0.50 12.92
N ASP A 314 -18.04 0.61 11.89
CA ASP A 314 -17.62 -0.52 11.07
C ASP A 314 -16.62 -1.42 11.80
N ALA A 315 -15.68 -0.84 12.55
CA ALA A 315 -14.73 -1.62 13.36
C ALA A 315 -15.46 -2.39 14.48
N ALA A 316 -16.49 -1.79 15.08
CA ALA A 316 -17.34 -2.49 16.04
C ALA A 316 -18.18 -3.57 15.37
N THR A 317 -18.64 -3.33 14.13
CA THR A 317 -19.43 -4.29 13.34
C THR A 317 -18.54 -5.40 12.78
N LEU A 318 -17.31 -5.09 12.33
CA LEU A 318 -16.33 -6.08 11.91
C LEU A 318 -15.79 -6.88 13.10
N SER A 319 -15.60 -6.27 14.26
CA SER A 319 -15.30 -6.98 15.49
C SER A 319 -16.48 -7.88 15.91
N ALA A 320 -17.72 -7.46 15.74
CA ALA A 320 -18.89 -8.28 16.00
C ALA A 320 -19.13 -9.34 14.91
N ALA A 321 -18.79 -9.05 13.64
CA ALA A 321 -18.92 -10.02 12.55
C ALA A 321 -17.76 -11.05 12.53
N ASN A 322 -16.57 -10.67 12.97
CA ASN A 322 -15.43 -11.60 13.13
C ASN A 322 -15.46 -12.41 14.43
N THR A 323 -16.32 -12.11 15.37
CA THR A 323 -16.61 -13.00 16.51
C THR A 323 -17.41 -14.25 16.13
N ALA A 324 -17.67 -14.44 14.85
CA ALA A 324 -18.58 -15.48 14.39
C ALA A 324 -17.94 -16.83 14.05
N VAL A 325 -16.63 -16.98 14.09
CA VAL A 325 -15.98 -18.29 13.92
C VAL A 325 -15.15 -18.64 15.14
N GLN A 326 -15.75 -19.39 16.05
CA GLN A 326 -15.04 -19.90 17.24
C GLN A 326 -14.80 -21.40 17.10
N LYS A 327 -13.58 -21.84 17.38
CA LYS A 327 -13.30 -23.26 17.61
C LYS A 327 -13.67 -23.58 19.06
N VAL A 328 -14.64 -24.45 19.26
CA VAL A 328 -15.11 -24.85 20.60
C VAL A 328 -14.83 -26.34 20.78
N LEU A 329 -14.27 -26.69 21.92
CA LEU A 329 -14.14 -28.09 22.33
C LEU A 329 -15.39 -28.49 23.13
N ARG A 330 -16.20 -29.41 22.59
CA ARG A 330 -17.41 -29.92 23.28
C ARG A 330 -17.42 -31.42 23.23
N ASN A 331 -17.50 -32.06 24.37
CA ASN A 331 -17.48 -33.54 24.51
C ASN A 331 -16.28 -34.22 23.82
N GLY A 332 -15.08 -33.58 23.87
CA GLY A 332 -13.87 -34.11 23.25
C GLY A 332 -13.78 -33.92 21.72
N GLN A 333 -14.73 -33.24 21.10
CA GLN A 333 -14.74 -32.91 19.67
C GLN A 333 -14.51 -31.44 19.42
N ILE A 334 -13.70 -31.11 18.42
CA ILE A 334 -13.53 -29.73 17.96
C ILE A 334 -14.69 -29.39 17.04
N LEU A 335 -15.42 -28.34 17.39
CA LEU A 335 -16.54 -27.82 16.62
C LEU A 335 -16.21 -26.39 16.15
N ILE A 336 -16.79 -26.01 15.01
CA ILE A 336 -16.72 -24.65 14.48
C ILE A 336 -18.06 -23.98 14.71
N LEU A 337 -18.09 -22.95 15.54
CA LEU A 337 -19.27 -22.11 15.75
C LEU A 337 -19.19 -20.91 14.81
N ARG A 338 -20.16 -20.72 13.92
CA ARG A 338 -20.26 -19.60 13.01
C ARG A 338 -21.71 -19.07 12.99
N ASN A 339 -21.89 -17.79 13.29
CA ASN A 339 -23.20 -17.13 13.35
C ASN A 339 -24.24 -17.91 14.19
N GLY A 340 -23.82 -18.43 15.34
CA GLY A 340 -24.70 -19.21 16.20
C GLY A 340 -24.99 -20.65 15.74
N VAL A 341 -24.43 -21.07 14.59
CA VAL A 341 -24.59 -22.43 14.04
C VAL A 341 -23.32 -23.24 14.30
N CYS A 342 -23.46 -24.46 14.82
CA CYS A 342 -22.35 -25.39 15.07
C CYS A 342 -22.11 -26.27 13.86
N TYR A 343 -20.84 -26.42 13.49
CA TYR A 343 -20.38 -27.31 12.40
C TYR A 343 -19.34 -28.29 12.93
N ASP A 344 -19.29 -29.50 12.37
CA ASP A 344 -18.16 -30.40 12.54
C ASP A 344 -16.97 -29.99 11.65
N LEU A 345 -15.84 -30.66 11.80
CA LEU A 345 -14.62 -30.38 11.00
C LEU A 345 -14.80 -30.65 9.50
N HIS A 346 -15.90 -31.29 9.09
CA HIS A 346 -16.24 -31.58 7.70
C HIS A 346 -17.29 -30.60 7.15
N GLY A 347 -17.64 -29.55 7.93
CA GLY A 347 -18.59 -28.53 7.51
C GLY A 347 -20.07 -28.94 7.63
N ARG A 348 -20.39 -30.07 8.30
CA ARG A 348 -21.77 -30.49 8.53
C ARG A 348 -22.35 -29.75 9.72
N ILE A 349 -23.57 -29.23 9.57
CA ILE A 349 -24.31 -28.59 10.66
C ILE A 349 -24.67 -29.62 11.72
N LEU A 350 -24.33 -29.32 12.95
CA LEU A 350 -24.72 -30.09 14.11
C LEU A 350 -25.88 -29.33 14.79
N ASN A 351 -27.08 -29.91 14.76
CA ASN A 351 -28.16 -29.39 15.55
C ASN A 351 -27.88 -29.59 17.04
N PRO A 352 -28.21 -28.61 17.91
CA PRO A 352 -27.97 -28.65 19.34
C PRO A 352 -28.66 -29.81 20.04
#